data_fd3bfcc244f5e60bf7e1e7e2772c7d02
#
_entry.id   fd3bfcc244f5e60bf7e1e7e2772c7d02
#
_cell.length_a   1.000
_cell.length_b   1.000
_cell.length_c   1.000
_cell.angle_alpha   90.00
_cell.angle_beta   90.00
_cell.angle_gamma   90.00
#
_symmetry.space_group_name_H-M   'P 1'
#
loop_
_entity.id
_entity.type
_entity.pdbx_description
1 polymer ?
#
loop_
_entity_poly.entity_id
_entity_poly.type
_entity_poly.pdbx_seq_one_letter_code
_entity_poly.pdbx_strand_id
1 'polypeptide(L)'
;MAVHELSERRACKLAELDRSTFQYEKQAGDDAAMRERLRALAAVRRRFGYRRLGILLDREGLGANHKKIFRIYQEEGLAVKRRRGRKRAVGTRSPMHLPEGPNQRWSLDFVSDALSDGRRFRTLCVVDDFTREALATVVDVSLSGIRVARELSRLIDQRGRPQMIVSDNGTELTSHAILKWVKEARIEWHYIAPGKPTQNAFVESFNGRLRDECLNEHLFDRLSEARSIIEAWRIDYNTVRPHTSLGGLAPAMFADNVRRARPAPPELRKSSAQRALTTTTQPERKANGVSK
;
A
#
# COMPACT_ATOMS: atom_id res chain seq x y z
N MET A 1 -19.81 -7.81 52.78
CA MET A 1 -21.03 -8.59 53.15
C MET A 1 -21.05 -9.03 54.62
N ALA A 2 -19.92 -9.34 55.20
CA ALA A 2 -19.83 -9.80 56.60
C ALA A 2 -20.20 -8.75 57.66
N VAL A 3 -20.17 -7.44 57.34
CA VAL A 3 -20.40 -6.36 58.35
C VAL A 3 -21.87 -6.06 58.58
N HIS A 4 -22.80 -6.43 57.67
CA HIS A 4 -24.21 -6.04 57.75
C HIS A 4 -25.21 -7.19 57.60
N GLU A 5 -24.75 -8.47 57.58
CA GLU A 5 -25.60 -9.68 57.44
C GLU A 5 -26.60 -9.61 56.25
N LEU A 6 -26.30 -8.84 55.23
CA LEU A 6 -27.15 -8.68 54.06
C LEU A 6 -26.90 -9.79 53.05
N SER A 7 -27.99 -10.36 52.53
CA SER A 7 -27.85 -11.26 51.37
C SER A 7 -27.32 -10.51 50.16
N GLU A 8 -26.52 -11.18 49.33
CA GLU A 8 -25.96 -10.65 48.03
C GLU A 8 -27.03 -9.93 47.21
N ARG A 9 -28.23 -10.53 47.08
CA ARG A 9 -29.35 -9.95 46.32
C ARG A 9 -29.81 -8.62 46.90
N ARG A 10 -29.84 -8.49 48.22
CA ARG A 10 -30.26 -7.26 48.91
C ARG A 10 -29.18 -6.19 48.82
N ALA A 11 -27.92 -6.61 48.96
CA ALA A 11 -26.78 -5.70 48.77
C ALA A 11 -26.71 -5.14 47.37
N CYS A 12 -26.85 -5.97 46.32
CA CYS A 12 -26.89 -5.53 44.94
C CYS A 12 -28.04 -4.55 44.67
N LYS A 13 -29.23 -4.84 45.22
CA LYS A 13 -30.38 -3.94 45.08
C LYS A 13 -30.16 -2.58 45.74
N LEU A 14 -29.53 -2.54 46.92
CA LEU A 14 -29.20 -1.30 47.63
C LEU A 14 -28.11 -0.48 46.90
N ALA A 15 -27.18 -1.16 46.23
CA ALA A 15 -26.12 -0.52 45.48
C ALA A 15 -26.54 -0.19 44.03
N GLU A 16 -27.79 -0.44 43.65
CA GLU A 16 -28.30 -0.29 42.29
C GLU A 16 -27.42 -1.02 41.25
N LEU A 17 -26.81 -2.14 41.63
CA LEU A 17 -25.93 -2.94 40.81
C LEU A 17 -26.65 -4.23 40.40
N ASP A 18 -26.58 -4.55 39.11
CA ASP A 18 -27.14 -5.82 38.62
C ASP A 18 -26.33 -6.99 39.19
N ARG A 19 -27.01 -8.03 39.67
CA ARG A 19 -26.38 -9.21 40.29
C ARG A 19 -25.42 -9.91 39.30
N SER A 20 -25.78 -9.97 38.04
CA SER A 20 -24.89 -10.51 36.98
C SER A 20 -23.59 -9.71 36.84
N THR A 21 -23.65 -8.40 37.04
CA THR A 21 -22.46 -7.52 37.06
C THR A 21 -21.60 -7.75 38.30
N PHE A 22 -22.24 -7.96 39.49
CA PHE A 22 -21.52 -8.26 40.70
C PHE A 22 -20.83 -9.63 40.66
N GLN A 23 -21.49 -10.63 40.10
CA GLN A 23 -20.96 -11.99 39.94
C GLN A 23 -20.02 -12.15 38.74
N TYR A 24 -19.88 -11.10 37.93
CA TYR A 24 -19.00 -11.16 36.75
C TYR A 24 -17.54 -11.27 37.16
N GLU A 25 -17.02 -12.46 37.12
CA GLU A 25 -15.58 -12.71 37.18
C GLU A 25 -14.99 -12.52 35.80
N LYS A 26 -14.06 -11.57 35.68
CA LYS A 26 -13.33 -11.36 34.46
C LYS A 26 -12.54 -12.62 34.13
N GLN A 27 -13.01 -13.44 33.21
CA GLN A 27 -12.22 -14.52 32.64
C GLN A 27 -11.00 -13.90 31.92
N ALA A 28 -9.86 -13.96 32.61
CA ALA A 28 -8.58 -13.62 31.99
C ALA A 28 -8.28 -14.70 30.92
N GLY A 29 -8.75 -14.50 29.70
CA GLY A 29 -8.32 -15.35 28.60
C GLY A 29 -6.79 -15.29 28.51
N ASP A 30 -6.19 -16.40 28.13
CA ASP A 30 -4.74 -16.45 27.89
C ASP A 30 -4.39 -15.55 26.69
N ASP A 31 -4.03 -14.31 27.01
CA ASP A 31 -3.62 -13.32 26.03
C ASP A 31 -2.09 -13.35 25.80
N ALA A 32 -1.35 -14.27 26.44
CA ALA A 32 0.11 -14.25 26.46
C ALA A 32 0.72 -14.34 25.07
N ALA A 33 0.31 -15.32 24.26
CA ALA A 33 0.80 -15.48 22.88
C ALA A 33 0.48 -14.26 21.99
N MET A 34 -0.72 -13.69 22.14
CA MET A 34 -1.10 -12.49 21.40
C MET A 34 -0.28 -11.27 21.83
N ARG A 35 -0.01 -11.09 23.13
CA ARG A 35 0.82 -10.01 23.66
C ARG A 35 2.25 -10.10 23.16
N GLU A 36 2.84 -11.28 23.24
CA GLU A 36 4.19 -11.52 22.75
C GLU A 36 4.30 -11.21 21.25
N ARG A 37 3.36 -11.75 20.46
CA ARG A 37 3.37 -11.52 19.02
C ARG A 37 3.11 -10.06 18.65
N LEU A 38 2.20 -9.38 19.35
CA LEU A 38 1.92 -7.96 19.17
C LEU A 38 3.17 -7.10 19.44
N ARG A 39 3.92 -7.40 20.50
CA ARG A 39 5.21 -6.74 20.81
C ARG A 39 6.23 -6.97 19.72
N ALA A 40 6.39 -8.21 19.25
CA ALA A 40 7.32 -8.55 18.19
C ALA A 40 6.98 -7.81 16.87
N LEU A 41 5.71 -7.78 16.48
CA LEU A 41 5.27 -7.03 15.31
C LEU A 41 5.47 -5.51 15.47
N ALA A 42 5.21 -4.95 16.66
CA ALA A 42 5.42 -3.53 16.92
C ALA A 42 6.90 -3.14 16.91
N ALA A 43 7.80 -4.03 17.36
CA ALA A 43 9.25 -3.80 17.33
C ALA A 43 9.78 -3.68 15.88
N VAL A 44 9.26 -4.52 14.97
CA VAL A 44 9.61 -4.48 13.53
C VAL A 44 8.89 -3.33 12.82
N ARG A 45 7.66 -3.04 13.22
CA ARG A 45 6.76 -2.06 12.57
C ARG A 45 6.49 -0.86 13.48
N ARG A 46 7.52 -0.14 13.88
CA ARG A 46 7.48 0.94 14.88
C ARG A 46 6.43 2.03 14.60
N ARG A 47 6.04 2.21 13.34
CA ARG A 47 5.08 3.24 12.91
C ARG A 47 3.67 2.69 12.67
N PHE A 48 3.43 1.40 12.95
CA PHE A 48 2.11 0.82 12.81
C PHE A 48 1.29 1.02 14.10
N GLY A 49 0.08 1.53 13.95
CA GLY A 49 -0.89 1.55 15.03
C GLY A 49 -1.64 0.21 15.16
N TYR A 50 -2.35 0.04 16.27
CA TYR A 50 -3.07 -1.20 16.61
C TYR A 50 -3.92 -1.80 15.49
N ARG A 51 -4.54 -0.98 14.62
CA ARG A 51 -5.37 -1.48 13.51
C ARG A 51 -4.56 -2.27 12.48
N ARG A 52 -3.38 -1.76 12.10
CA ARG A 52 -2.52 -2.48 11.16
C ARG A 52 -1.88 -3.69 11.79
N LEU A 53 -1.41 -3.57 13.03
CA LEU A 53 -0.88 -4.70 13.78
C LEU A 53 -1.96 -5.78 13.95
N GLY A 54 -3.22 -5.39 14.20
CA GLY A 54 -4.35 -6.30 14.28
C GLY A 54 -4.60 -7.07 12.99
N ILE A 55 -4.50 -6.42 11.82
CA ILE A 55 -4.61 -7.11 10.52
C ILE A 55 -3.46 -8.10 10.32
N LEU A 56 -2.25 -7.78 10.77
CA LEU A 56 -1.12 -8.72 10.70
C LEU A 56 -1.32 -9.92 11.60
N LEU A 57 -1.79 -9.71 12.84
CA LEU A 57 -2.16 -10.79 13.76
C LEU A 57 -3.26 -11.70 13.18
N ASP A 58 -4.28 -11.10 12.55
CA ASP A 58 -5.37 -11.83 11.92
C ASP A 58 -4.87 -12.74 10.78
N ARG A 59 -3.93 -12.25 9.96
CA ARG A 59 -3.28 -13.05 8.90
C ARG A 59 -2.46 -14.23 9.46
N GLU A 60 -1.99 -14.14 10.71
CA GLU A 60 -1.25 -15.20 11.41
C GLU A 60 -2.17 -16.13 12.21
N GLY A 61 -3.50 -15.96 12.12
CA GLY A 61 -4.47 -16.76 12.88
C GLY A 61 -4.61 -16.36 14.36
N LEU A 62 -3.96 -15.28 14.78
CA LEU A 62 -4.04 -14.71 16.13
C LEU A 62 -5.02 -13.53 16.20
N GLY A 63 -5.95 -13.44 15.27
CA GLY A 63 -6.93 -12.37 15.18
C GLY A 63 -7.84 -12.29 16.40
N ALA A 64 -8.21 -11.08 16.79
CA ALA A 64 -9.15 -10.83 17.87
C ALA A 64 -9.96 -9.56 17.60
N ASN A 65 -11.03 -9.36 18.39
CA ASN A 65 -11.80 -8.13 18.33
C ASN A 65 -10.88 -6.90 18.48
N HIS A 66 -11.06 -5.91 17.62
CA HIS A 66 -10.24 -4.70 17.59
C HIS A 66 -10.19 -3.97 18.95
N LYS A 67 -11.25 -4.06 19.78
CA LYS A 67 -11.27 -3.50 21.14
C LYS A 67 -10.28 -4.23 22.05
N LYS A 68 -10.17 -5.57 21.93
CA LYS A 68 -9.22 -6.39 22.70
C LYS A 68 -7.79 -6.04 22.27
N ILE A 69 -7.51 -5.99 20.97
CA ILE A 69 -6.20 -5.61 20.42
C ILE A 69 -5.82 -4.20 20.88
N PHE A 70 -6.76 -3.23 20.85
CA PHE A 70 -6.49 -1.87 21.30
C PHE A 70 -6.16 -1.81 22.80
N ARG A 71 -6.89 -2.56 23.65
CA ARG A 71 -6.61 -2.64 25.09
C ARG A 71 -5.19 -3.17 25.32
N ILE A 72 -4.85 -4.31 24.73
CA ILE A 72 -3.50 -4.91 24.86
C ILE A 72 -2.42 -3.95 24.33
N TYR A 73 -2.65 -3.32 23.18
CA TYR A 73 -1.74 -2.33 22.61
C TYR A 73 -1.45 -1.15 23.55
N GLN A 74 -2.45 -0.70 24.32
CA GLN A 74 -2.29 0.36 25.32
C GLN A 74 -1.57 -0.16 26.58
N GLU A 75 -1.95 -1.34 27.07
CA GLU A 75 -1.33 -1.98 28.24
C GLU A 75 0.17 -2.23 28.01
N GLU A 76 0.57 -2.60 26.81
CA GLU A 76 1.97 -2.83 26.41
C GLU A 76 2.74 -1.52 26.05
N GLY A 77 2.11 -0.36 26.16
CA GLY A 77 2.77 0.93 25.90
C GLY A 77 3.18 1.16 24.44
N LEU A 78 2.60 0.42 23.48
CA LEU A 78 2.99 0.44 22.06
C LEU A 78 2.45 1.64 21.28
N ALA A 79 1.82 2.62 21.94
CA ALA A 79 1.16 3.73 21.30
C ALA A 79 2.15 4.63 20.50
N VAL A 80 1.96 4.70 19.19
CA VAL A 80 2.76 5.56 18.31
C VAL A 80 2.37 7.02 18.53
N LYS A 81 3.32 7.83 18.97
CA LYS A 81 3.13 9.29 19.07
C LYS A 81 2.89 9.87 17.68
N ARG A 82 1.70 10.42 17.46
CA ARG A 82 1.39 11.14 16.22
C ARG A 82 1.80 12.60 16.36
N ARG A 83 2.48 13.16 15.35
CA ARG A 83 2.63 14.60 15.26
C ARG A 83 1.24 15.21 15.14
N ARG A 84 0.80 15.97 16.15
CA ARG A 84 -0.44 16.75 16.07
C ARG A 84 -0.16 17.98 15.20
N GLY A 85 -0.57 17.92 13.94
CA GLY A 85 -0.61 19.09 13.08
C GLY A 85 -1.72 20.04 13.52
N ARG A 86 -1.50 21.36 13.31
CA ARG A 86 -2.55 22.38 13.49
C ARG A 86 -3.72 22.06 12.56
N LYS A 87 -4.94 22.01 13.08
CA LYS A 87 -6.14 21.89 12.25
C LYS A 87 -6.20 23.09 11.31
N ARG A 88 -6.18 22.87 10.03
CA ARG A 88 -6.38 23.92 9.02
C ARG A 88 -7.85 23.96 8.63
N ALA A 89 -8.40 25.17 8.42
CA ALA A 89 -9.71 25.32 7.81
C ALA A 89 -9.72 24.64 6.44
N VAL A 90 -10.73 23.83 6.19
CA VAL A 90 -10.91 23.11 4.93
C VAL A 90 -11.93 23.90 4.13
N GLY A 91 -11.46 24.68 3.14
CA GLY A 91 -12.34 25.32 2.15
C GLY A 91 -13.04 24.29 1.25
N THR A 92 -14.00 24.75 0.46
CA THR A 92 -14.65 23.96 -0.60
C THR A 92 -13.59 23.41 -1.55
N ARG A 93 -13.45 22.09 -1.56
CA ARG A 93 -12.50 21.39 -2.43
C ARG A 93 -13.29 20.66 -3.51
N SER A 94 -12.98 20.92 -4.76
CA SER A 94 -13.40 20.05 -5.86
C SER A 94 -12.31 18.97 -6.00
N PRO A 95 -12.56 17.73 -5.56
CA PRO A 95 -11.58 16.67 -5.72
C PRO A 95 -11.45 16.31 -7.21
N MET A 96 -10.25 15.99 -7.65
CA MET A 96 -10.04 15.37 -8.96
C MET A 96 -10.77 14.02 -8.99
N HIS A 97 -11.39 13.68 -10.10
CA HIS A 97 -12.05 12.38 -10.28
C HIS A 97 -11.13 11.25 -9.85
N LEU A 98 -11.65 10.34 -9.02
CA LEU A 98 -10.91 9.17 -8.59
C LEU A 98 -10.83 8.18 -9.76
N PRO A 99 -9.67 7.54 -10.00
CA PRO A 99 -9.58 6.50 -11.02
C PRO A 99 -10.44 5.29 -10.62
N GLU A 100 -11.06 4.67 -11.62
CA GLU A 100 -11.96 3.52 -11.45
C GLU A 100 -11.27 2.19 -11.80
N GLY A 101 -9.99 2.25 -12.19
CA GLY A 101 -9.22 1.08 -12.55
C GLY A 101 -7.71 1.30 -12.55
N PRO A 102 -6.95 0.19 -12.56
CA PRO A 102 -5.48 0.23 -12.68
C PRO A 102 -5.04 0.94 -13.96
N ASN A 103 -3.90 1.62 -13.91
CA ASN A 103 -3.30 2.36 -15.02
C ASN A 103 -4.17 3.48 -15.60
N GLN A 104 -5.25 3.89 -14.93
CA GLN A 104 -5.95 5.09 -15.36
C GLN A 104 -5.16 6.34 -15.00
N ARG A 105 -4.54 6.37 -13.81
CA ARG A 105 -3.75 7.51 -13.37
C ARG A 105 -2.56 7.09 -12.51
N TRP A 106 -1.39 7.54 -12.90
CA TRP A 106 -0.18 7.47 -12.08
C TRP A 106 0.15 8.84 -11.53
N SER A 107 0.41 8.91 -10.24
CA SER A 107 0.94 10.11 -9.58
C SER A 107 2.43 9.94 -9.34
N LEU A 108 3.19 11.00 -9.58
CA LEU A 108 4.62 10.99 -9.31
C LEU A 108 5.08 12.25 -8.60
N ASP A 109 6.15 12.10 -7.81
CA ASP A 109 6.76 13.18 -7.02
C ASP A 109 8.17 12.77 -6.60
N PHE A 110 8.95 13.75 -6.13
CA PHE A 110 10.29 13.54 -5.61
C PHE A 110 10.36 13.67 -4.09
N VAL A 111 11.07 12.75 -3.46
CA VAL A 111 11.47 12.85 -2.05
C VAL A 111 12.98 13.01 -1.99
N SER A 112 13.46 13.99 -1.21
CA SER A 112 14.87 14.20 -1.00
C SER A 112 15.30 13.75 0.39
N ASP A 113 16.50 13.19 0.48
CA ASP A 113 17.17 12.84 1.73
C ASP A 113 18.68 13.00 1.59
N ALA A 114 19.46 12.66 2.62
CA ALA A 114 20.90 12.78 2.62
C ALA A 114 21.58 11.51 3.14
N LEU A 115 22.76 11.23 2.62
CA LEU A 115 23.69 10.25 3.17
C LEU A 115 24.33 10.77 4.47
N SER A 116 24.93 9.89 5.25
CA SER A 116 25.61 10.24 6.52
C SER A 116 26.76 11.25 6.32
N ASP A 117 27.37 11.28 5.13
CA ASP A 117 28.39 12.26 4.75
C ASP A 117 27.84 13.61 4.28
N GLY A 118 26.51 13.82 4.32
CA GLY A 118 25.81 15.05 3.92
C GLY A 118 25.50 15.17 2.44
N ARG A 119 25.95 14.24 1.58
CA ARG A 119 25.57 14.22 0.15
C ARG A 119 24.09 13.94 0.01
N ARG A 120 23.40 14.79 -0.75
CA ARG A 120 21.97 14.63 -1.00
C ARG A 120 21.69 13.61 -2.09
N PHE A 121 20.60 12.89 -1.94
CA PHE A 121 20.01 12.06 -2.98
C PHE A 121 18.49 12.35 -3.09
N ARG A 122 17.92 11.94 -4.20
CA ARG A 122 16.49 12.07 -4.47
C ARG A 122 15.91 10.72 -4.83
N THR A 123 14.64 10.53 -4.51
CA THR A 123 13.87 9.36 -4.88
C THR A 123 12.69 9.80 -5.73
N LEU A 124 12.63 9.34 -6.98
CA LEU A 124 11.43 9.47 -7.81
C LEU A 124 10.44 8.39 -7.35
N CYS A 125 9.29 8.81 -6.86
CA CYS A 125 8.20 7.95 -6.45
C CYS A 125 7.11 7.96 -7.52
N VAL A 126 6.68 6.79 -7.97
CA VAL A 126 5.56 6.62 -8.92
C VAL A 126 4.53 5.68 -8.31
N VAL A 127 3.29 6.11 -8.22
CA VAL A 127 2.19 5.37 -7.57
C VAL A 127 1.01 5.26 -8.53
N ASP A 128 0.41 4.08 -8.63
CA ASP A 128 -0.89 3.91 -9.26
C ASP A 128 -1.98 4.37 -8.29
N ASP A 129 -2.75 5.38 -8.69
CA ASP A 129 -3.72 6.03 -7.81
C ASP A 129 -4.94 5.16 -7.48
N PHE A 130 -5.22 4.14 -8.28
CA PHE A 130 -6.30 3.20 -8.01
C PHE A 130 -5.85 2.06 -7.08
N THR A 131 -4.79 1.34 -7.48
CA THR A 131 -4.32 0.17 -6.73
C THR A 131 -3.50 0.54 -5.51
N ARG A 132 -3.02 1.78 -5.40
CA ARG A 132 -2.06 2.26 -4.39
C ARG A 132 -0.70 1.57 -4.48
N GLU A 133 -0.43 0.81 -5.53
CA GLU A 133 0.89 0.22 -5.75
C GLU A 133 1.94 1.30 -5.95
N ALA A 134 3.04 1.20 -5.21
CA ALA A 134 4.26 1.94 -5.51
C ALA A 134 4.98 1.26 -6.69
N LEU A 135 4.77 1.81 -7.88
CA LEU A 135 5.29 1.24 -9.13
C LEU A 135 6.81 1.36 -9.20
N ALA A 136 7.36 2.48 -8.73
CA ALA A 136 8.80 2.71 -8.63
C ALA A 136 9.18 3.61 -7.46
N THR A 137 10.38 3.38 -6.94
CA THR A 137 11.15 4.27 -6.06
C THR A 137 12.58 4.33 -6.61
N VAL A 138 12.85 5.25 -7.53
CA VAL A 138 14.17 5.36 -8.19
C VAL A 138 15.05 6.31 -7.39
N VAL A 139 16.10 5.79 -6.78
CA VAL A 139 17.04 6.54 -5.93
C VAL A 139 18.29 6.92 -6.70
N ASP A 140 18.57 8.22 -6.80
CA ASP A 140 19.81 8.72 -7.42
C ASP A 140 20.20 10.09 -6.85
N VAL A 141 21.45 10.48 -7.08
CA VAL A 141 21.94 11.84 -6.74
C VAL A 141 21.38 12.88 -7.72
N SER A 142 21.09 12.48 -8.96
CA SER A 142 20.52 13.34 -10.01
C SER A 142 19.48 12.56 -10.81
N LEU A 143 18.30 13.14 -10.95
CA LEU A 143 17.18 12.58 -11.70
C LEU A 143 16.71 13.61 -12.71
N SER A 144 17.47 13.72 -13.84
CA SER A 144 17.10 14.60 -14.95
C SER A 144 15.83 14.13 -15.65
N GLY A 145 15.16 15.01 -16.42
CA GLY A 145 13.98 14.65 -17.20
C GLY A 145 14.19 13.47 -18.16
N ILE A 146 15.40 13.35 -18.76
CA ILE A 146 15.76 12.20 -19.60
C ILE A 146 15.75 10.90 -18.76
N ARG A 147 16.29 10.95 -17.54
CA ARG A 147 16.31 9.79 -16.66
C ARG A 147 14.89 9.40 -16.24
N VAL A 148 14.06 10.39 -15.89
CA VAL A 148 12.65 10.17 -15.55
C VAL A 148 11.90 9.53 -16.72
N ALA A 149 12.04 10.07 -17.95
CA ALA A 149 11.40 9.51 -19.13
C ALA A 149 11.77 8.04 -19.37
N ARG A 150 13.06 7.69 -19.20
CA ARG A 150 13.53 6.30 -19.32
C ARG A 150 12.90 5.37 -18.27
N GLU A 151 12.81 5.82 -17.02
CA GLU A 151 12.20 5.01 -15.97
C GLU A 151 10.69 4.83 -16.17
N LEU A 152 10.01 5.86 -16.66
CA LEU A 152 8.59 5.77 -17.02
C LEU A 152 8.37 4.84 -18.21
N SER A 153 9.23 4.86 -19.24
CA SER A 153 9.18 3.91 -20.37
C SER A 153 9.31 2.47 -19.85
N ARG A 154 10.29 2.20 -18.98
CA ARG A 154 10.47 0.88 -18.36
C ARG A 154 9.23 0.43 -17.59
N LEU A 155 8.58 1.35 -16.86
CA LEU A 155 7.34 1.04 -16.14
C LEU A 155 6.19 0.72 -17.10
N ILE A 156 6.08 1.44 -18.21
CA ILE A 156 5.07 1.19 -19.25
C ILE A 156 5.25 -0.20 -19.85
N ASP A 157 6.48 -0.61 -20.15
CA ASP A 157 6.79 -1.94 -20.67
C ASP A 157 6.39 -3.05 -19.70
N GLN A 158 6.51 -2.82 -18.39
CA GLN A 158 6.20 -3.80 -17.35
C GLN A 158 4.72 -3.83 -16.94
N ARG A 159 4.04 -2.67 -16.93
CA ARG A 159 2.71 -2.50 -16.32
C ARG A 159 1.63 -2.12 -17.32
N GLY A 160 2.00 -1.78 -18.53
CA GLY A 160 1.12 -1.14 -19.50
C GLY A 160 1.07 0.37 -19.34
N ARG A 161 0.57 1.03 -20.38
CA ARG A 161 0.52 2.49 -20.46
C ARG A 161 -0.59 3.06 -19.58
N PRO A 162 -0.29 4.08 -18.73
CA PRO A 162 -1.33 4.82 -18.04
C PRO A 162 -2.10 5.73 -19.01
N GLN A 163 -3.34 6.05 -18.67
CA GLN A 163 -4.11 7.05 -19.40
C GLN A 163 -3.60 8.46 -19.09
N MET A 164 -3.31 8.71 -17.81
CA MET A 164 -2.87 10.01 -17.31
C MET A 164 -1.71 9.87 -16.32
N ILE A 165 -0.81 10.84 -16.35
CA ILE A 165 0.19 11.05 -15.30
C ILE A 165 -0.08 12.40 -14.62
N VAL A 166 0.00 12.44 -13.29
CA VAL A 166 -0.13 13.66 -12.49
C VAL A 166 1.18 13.93 -11.76
N SER A 167 1.66 15.16 -11.84
CA SER A 167 2.87 15.61 -11.12
C SER A 167 2.76 17.05 -10.66
N ASP A 168 3.70 17.46 -9.81
CA ASP A 168 3.97 18.87 -9.57
C ASP A 168 4.66 19.54 -10.77
N ASN A 169 4.94 20.85 -10.64
CA ASN A 169 5.61 21.65 -11.66
C ASN A 169 7.14 21.66 -11.49
N GLY A 170 7.74 20.59 -10.95
CA GLY A 170 9.19 20.49 -10.79
C GLY A 170 9.92 20.69 -12.13
N THR A 171 11.08 21.31 -12.09
CA THR A 171 11.87 21.64 -13.31
C THR A 171 12.24 20.41 -14.14
N GLU A 172 12.47 19.29 -13.49
CA GLU A 172 12.76 18.01 -14.14
C GLU A 172 11.56 17.49 -14.92
N LEU A 173 10.34 17.70 -14.37
CA LEU A 173 9.08 17.18 -14.91
C LEU A 173 8.50 18.08 -16.00
N THR A 174 8.91 19.36 -16.02
CA THR A 174 8.54 20.35 -17.06
C THR A 174 9.61 20.47 -18.17
N SER A 175 10.63 19.63 -18.14
CA SER A 175 11.76 19.69 -19.10
C SER A 175 11.35 19.31 -20.52
N HIS A 176 12.09 19.81 -21.52
CA HIS A 176 11.89 19.44 -22.93
C HIS A 176 11.91 17.92 -23.18
N ALA A 177 12.73 17.18 -22.41
CA ALA A 177 12.80 15.73 -22.53
C ALA A 177 11.47 15.06 -22.15
N ILE A 178 10.83 15.52 -21.07
CA ILE A 178 9.51 15.02 -20.64
C ILE A 178 8.43 15.44 -21.64
N LEU A 179 8.42 16.69 -22.11
CA LEU A 179 7.43 17.16 -23.08
C LEU A 179 7.50 16.37 -24.40
N LYS A 180 8.71 16.08 -24.87
CA LYS A 180 8.92 15.22 -26.05
C LYS A 180 8.42 13.81 -25.79
N TRP A 181 8.83 13.20 -24.67
CA TRP A 181 8.44 11.85 -24.30
C TRP A 181 6.92 11.69 -24.16
N VAL A 182 6.22 12.65 -23.55
CA VAL A 182 4.75 12.65 -23.39
C VAL A 182 4.05 12.57 -24.74
N LYS A 183 4.53 13.33 -25.76
CA LYS A 183 3.98 13.29 -27.11
C LYS A 183 4.20 11.93 -27.78
N GLU A 184 5.39 11.36 -27.64
CA GLU A 184 5.76 10.06 -28.20
C GLU A 184 4.98 8.92 -27.53
N ALA A 185 4.86 8.95 -26.21
CA ALA A 185 4.13 7.96 -25.42
C ALA A 185 2.59 8.10 -25.54
N ARG A 186 2.09 9.23 -26.07
CA ARG A 186 0.66 9.55 -26.18
C ARG A 186 -0.07 9.40 -24.84
N ILE A 187 0.48 10.01 -23.77
CA ILE A 187 -0.05 9.99 -22.42
C ILE A 187 -0.54 11.39 -22.07
N GLU A 188 -1.66 11.51 -21.40
CA GLU A 188 -2.10 12.78 -20.82
C GLU A 188 -1.24 13.10 -19.61
N TRP A 189 -0.63 14.29 -19.57
CA TRP A 189 0.15 14.74 -18.43
C TRP A 189 -0.49 15.96 -17.80
N HIS A 190 -0.92 15.80 -16.56
CA HIS A 190 -1.56 16.86 -15.79
C HIS A 190 -0.60 17.42 -14.74
N TYR A 191 -0.29 18.70 -14.85
CA TYR A 191 0.44 19.43 -13.81
C TYR A 191 -0.55 19.98 -12.80
N ILE A 192 -0.29 19.77 -11.51
CA ILE A 192 -1.14 20.30 -10.45
C ILE A 192 -1.08 21.84 -10.43
N ALA A 193 -2.20 22.47 -10.14
CA ALA A 193 -2.22 23.93 -10.00
C ALA A 193 -1.38 24.36 -8.78
N PRO A 194 -0.61 25.46 -8.88
CA PRO A 194 0.15 25.99 -7.76
C PRO A 194 -0.73 26.16 -6.51
N GLY A 195 -0.24 25.69 -5.36
CA GLY A 195 -0.97 25.78 -4.08
C GLY A 195 -2.12 24.78 -3.92
N LYS A 196 -2.32 23.81 -4.83
CA LYS A 196 -3.33 22.75 -4.73
C LYS A 196 -2.71 21.36 -4.56
N PRO A 197 -2.03 21.06 -3.45
CA PRO A 197 -1.39 19.77 -3.23
C PRO A 197 -2.38 18.59 -3.21
N THR A 198 -3.65 18.85 -2.91
CA THR A 198 -4.70 17.81 -2.91
C THR A 198 -4.86 17.12 -4.27
N GLN A 199 -4.40 17.71 -5.35
CA GLN A 199 -4.43 17.10 -6.68
C GLN A 199 -3.39 15.98 -6.85
N ASN A 200 -2.34 15.97 -6.00
CA ASN A 200 -1.31 14.90 -5.97
C ASN A 200 -1.31 14.11 -4.65
N ALA A 201 -2.44 14.07 -3.96
CA ALA A 201 -2.57 13.56 -2.60
C ALA A 201 -2.16 12.08 -2.43
N PHE A 202 -2.20 11.27 -3.49
CA PHE A 202 -1.86 9.85 -3.41
C PHE A 202 -0.36 9.64 -3.25
N VAL A 203 0.44 10.24 -4.12
CA VAL A 203 1.90 10.15 -4.00
C VAL A 203 2.39 10.95 -2.79
N GLU A 204 1.77 12.07 -2.41
CA GLU A 204 2.10 12.79 -1.17
C GLU A 204 1.87 11.90 0.06
N SER A 205 0.74 11.17 0.10
CA SER A 205 0.46 10.22 1.17
C SER A 205 1.47 9.07 1.18
N PHE A 206 1.89 8.56 0.02
CA PHE A 206 2.94 7.57 -0.11
C PHE A 206 4.28 8.12 0.40
N ASN A 207 4.68 9.29 -0.05
CA ASN A 207 5.93 9.97 0.35
C ASN A 207 5.99 10.20 1.87
N GLY A 208 4.86 10.57 2.48
CA GLY A 208 4.75 10.65 3.94
C GLY A 208 5.02 9.31 4.63
N ARG A 209 4.58 8.18 4.04
CA ARG A 209 4.86 6.83 4.57
C ARG A 209 6.31 6.42 4.34
N LEU A 210 6.84 6.66 3.14
CA LEU A 210 8.24 6.42 2.84
C LEU A 210 9.14 7.15 3.84
N ARG A 211 8.85 8.43 4.11
CA ARG A 211 9.61 9.22 5.08
C ARG A 211 9.48 8.67 6.50
N ASP A 212 8.25 8.41 6.96
CA ASP A 212 8.01 7.99 8.34
C ASP A 212 8.46 6.55 8.63
N GLU A 213 8.30 5.64 7.68
CA GLU A 213 8.46 4.19 7.89
C GLU A 213 9.80 3.66 7.35
N CYS A 214 10.53 4.45 6.54
CA CYS A 214 11.82 4.06 5.96
C CYS A 214 12.89 5.13 6.17
N LEU A 215 12.77 6.33 5.58
CA LEU A 215 13.86 7.30 5.58
C LEU A 215 14.25 7.75 6.99
N ASN A 216 13.27 8.03 7.86
CA ASN A 216 13.52 8.45 9.25
C ASN A 216 13.94 7.31 10.19
N GLU A 217 13.89 6.07 9.74
CA GLU A 217 14.27 4.88 10.54
C GLU A 217 15.66 4.37 10.18
N HIS A 218 16.30 4.93 9.13
CA HIS A 218 17.61 4.50 8.65
C HIS A 218 18.58 5.69 8.50
N LEU A 219 19.85 5.43 8.71
CA LEU A 219 20.96 6.27 8.27
C LEU A 219 21.62 5.57 7.09
N PHE A 220 21.88 6.28 6.02
CA PHE A 220 22.41 5.72 4.78
C PHE A 220 23.86 6.16 4.59
N ASP A 221 24.78 5.23 4.61
CA ASP A 221 26.20 5.53 4.39
C ASP A 221 26.55 5.62 2.90
N ARG A 222 25.85 4.86 2.07
CA ARG A 222 26.09 4.78 0.63
C ARG A 222 24.79 4.81 -0.17
N LEU A 223 24.89 5.36 -1.38
CA LEU A 223 23.75 5.39 -2.30
C LEU A 223 23.22 3.99 -2.66
N SER A 224 24.11 3.00 -2.77
CA SER A 224 23.72 1.61 -3.03
C SER A 224 22.90 1.01 -1.89
N GLU A 225 23.27 1.34 -0.66
CA GLU A 225 22.52 0.94 0.53
C GLU A 225 21.13 1.60 0.56
N ALA A 226 21.07 2.91 0.32
CA ALA A 226 19.78 3.64 0.22
C ALA A 226 18.89 3.00 -0.85
N ARG A 227 19.41 2.64 -2.02
CA ARG A 227 18.67 1.94 -3.07
C ARG A 227 18.12 0.61 -2.58
N SER A 228 18.93 -0.21 -1.92
CA SER A 228 18.53 -1.53 -1.44
C SER A 228 17.45 -1.44 -0.35
N ILE A 229 17.64 -0.58 0.64
CA ILE A 229 16.70 -0.41 1.76
C ILE A 229 15.36 0.17 1.27
N ILE A 230 15.38 1.21 0.43
CA ILE A 230 14.17 1.83 -0.09
C ILE A 230 13.41 0.87 -1.01
N GLU A 231 14.11 0.07 -1.82
CA GLU A 231 13.46 -0.94 -2.66
C GLU A 231 12.86 -2.08 -1.83
N ALA A 232 13.57 -2.57 -0.81
CA ALA A 232 13.03 -3.57 0.11
C ALA A 232 11.76 -3.05 0.82
N TRP A 233 11.77 -1.79 1.25
CA TRP A 233 10.60 -1.15 1.84
C TRP A 233 9.45 -1.00 0.83
N ARG A 234 9.73 -0.66 -0.44
CA ARG A 234 8.71 -0.59 -1.51
C ARG A 234 8.05 -1.95 -1.75
N ILE A 235 8.84 -3.01 -1.78
CA ILE A 235 8.32 -4.38 -1.92
C ILE A 235 7.41 -4.71 -0.75
N ASP A 236 7.86 -4.45 0.48
CA ASP A 236 7.04 -4.64 1.69
C ASP A 236 5.76 -3.80 1.69
N TYR A 237 5.86 -2.54 1.29
CA TYR A 237 4.72 -1.65 1.13
C TYR A 237 3.66 -2.23 0.20
N ASN A 238 4.07 -2.83 -0.92
CA ASN A 238 3.18 -3.41 -1.91
C ASN A 238 2.63 -4.78 -1.50
N THR A 239 3.42 -5.62 -0.83
CA THR A 239 3.08 -7.05 -0.64
C THR A 239 2.59 -7.39 0.77
N VAL A 240 3.04 -6.65 1.78
CA VAL A 240 2.76 -6.98 3.20
C VAL A 240 1.94 -5.91 3.90
N ARG A 241 2.25 -4.64 3.67
CA ARG A 241 1.70 -3.52 4.42
C ARG A 241 0.17 -3.40 4.26
N PRO A 242 -0.63 -3.44 5.37
CA PRO A 242 -2.07 -3.30 5.27
C PRO A 242 -2.49 -1.85 4.95
N HIS A 243 -3.44 -1.69 4.01
CA HIS A 243 -4.00 -0.39 3.62
C HIS A 243 -5.48 -0.32 3.99
N THR A 244 -5.85 0.60 4.86
CA THR A 244 -7.24 0.78 5.31
C THR A 244 -8.18 1.12 4.15
N SER A 245 -7.71 1.91 3.19
CA SER A 245 -8.48 2.28 1.98
C SER A 245 -8.70 1.11 1.01
N LEU A 246 -7.98 0.01 1.20
CA LEU A 246 -8.11 -1.22 0.40
C LEU A 246 -8.69 -2.37 1.23
N GLY A 247 -9.48 -2.07 2.25
CA GLY A 247 -10.07 -3.10 3.13
C GLY A 247 -9.04 -3.88 3.95
N GLY A 248 -7.86 -3.31 4.21
CA GLY A 248 -6.77 -4.00 4.91
C GLY A 248 -5.88 -4.86 4.03
N LEU A 249 -6.15 -4.95 2.73
CA LEU A 249 -5.28 -5.63 1.78
C LEU A 249 -3.98 -4.85 1.55
N ALA A 250 -2.93 -5.57 1.17
CA ALA A 250 -1.74 -4.95 0.60
C ALA A 250 -2.03 -4.52 -0.86
N PRO A 251 -1.39 -3.45 -1.39
CA PRO A 251 -1.64 -2.95 -2.74
C PRO A 251 -1.55 -4.01 -3.84
N ALA A 252 -0.53 -4.86 -3.83
CA ALA A 252 -0.36 -5.92 -4.81
C ALA A 252 -1.49 -6.96 -4.75
N MET A 253 -1.92 -7.36 -3.54
CA MET A 253 -3.05 -8.27 -3.37
C MET A 253 -4.34 -7.67 -3.90
N PHE A 254 -4.58 -6.38 -3.64
CA PHE A 254 -5.74 -5.67 -4.17
C PHE A 254 -5.69 -5.61 -5.70
N ALA A 255 -4.54 -5.26 -6.28
CA ALA A 255 -4.34 -5.21 -7.72
C ALA A 255 -4.56 -6.57 -8.39
N ASP A 256 -4.09 -7.67 -7.78
CA ASP A 256 -4.32 -9.03 -8.28
C ASP A 256 -5.80 -9.41 -8.25
N ASN A 257 -6.51 -9.08 -7.18
CA ASN A 257 -7.95 -9.32 -7.09
C ASN A 257 -8.70 -8.57 -8.18
N VAL A 258 -8.35 -7.31 -8.46
CA VAL A 258 -8.95 -6.52 -9.53
C VAL A 258 -8.63 -7.12 -10.91
N ARG A 259 -7.38 -7.56 -11.15
CA ARG A 259 -7.00 -8.21 -12.41
C ARG A 259 -7.78 -9.50 -12.65
N ARG A 260 -7.98 -10.31 -11.62
CA ARG A 260 -8.77 -11.56 -11.70
C ARG A 260 -10.27 -11.30 -11.91
N ALA A 261 -10.80 -10.24 -11.33
CA ALA A 261 -12.22 -9.87 -11.48
C ALA A 261 -12.54 -9.27 -12.86
N ARG A 262 -11.55 -8.74 -13.60
CA ARG A 262 -11.74 -8.24 -14.96
C ARG A 262 -11.72 -9.38 -15.96
N PRO A 263 -12.75 -9.53 -16.82
CA PRO A 263 -12.70 -10.51 -17.90
C PRO A 263 -11.51 -10.21 -18.82
N ALA A 264 -10.82 -11.27 -19.26
CA ALA A 264 -9.71 -11.14 -20.21
C ALA A 264 -10.16 -10.36 -21.45
N PRO A 265 -9.33 -9.45 -22.01
CA PRO A 265 -9.65 -8.74 -23.24
C PRO A 265 -10.06 -9.71 -24.34
N PRO A 266 -11.04 -9.35 -25.21
CA PRO A 266 -11.58 -10.26 -26.23
C PRO A 266 -10.51 -10.84 -27.17
N GLU A 267 -9.40 -10.15 -27.36
CA GLU A 267 -8.30 -10.61 -28.23
C GLU A 267 -7.53 -11.83 -27.68
N LEU A 268 -7.41 -11.97 -26.37
CA LEU A 268 -6.79 -13.15 -25.76
C LEU A 268 -7.70 -14.38 -25.75
N ARG A 269 -9.02 -14.18 -25.88
CA ARG A 269 -9.98 -15.30 -26.02
C ARG A 269 -9.93 -15.95 -27.41
N LYS A 270 -9.59 -15.20 -28.47
CA LYS A 270 -9.50 -15.75 -29.84
C LYS A 270 -8.26 -16.63 -30.05
N SER A 271 -7.14 -16.35 -29.38
CA SER A 271 -5.93 -17.16 -29.53
C SER A 271 -6.01 -18.55 -28.88
N SER A 272 -6.75 -18.70 -27.79
CA SER A 272 -6.98 -20.00 -27.14
C SER A 272 -7.96 -20.89 -27.93
N ALA A 273 -8.97 -20.30 -28.57
CA ALA A 273 -9.90 -21.02 -29.43
C ALA A 273 -9.25 -21.48 -30.75
N GLN A 274 -8.35 -20.68 -31.31
CA GLN A 274 -7.60 -21.07 -32.54
C GLN A 274 -6.56 -22.18 -32.29
N ARG A 275 -5.96 -22.27 -31.10
CA ARG A 275 -5.06 -23.37 -30.76
C ARG A 275 -5.78 -24.71 -30.56
N ALA A 276 -7.05 -24.71 -30.17
CA ALA A 276 -7.84 -25.92 -30.03
C ALA A 276 -8.31 -26.51 -31.39
N LEU A 277 -8.39 -25.67 -32.43
CA LEU A 277 -8.83 -26.11 -33.78
C LEU A 277 -7.69 -26.62 -34.67
N THR A 278 -6.42 -26.39 -34.34
CA THR A 278 -5.28 -26.84 -35.13
C THR A 278 -4.70 -28.20 -34.69
N THR A 279 -5.25 -28.82 -33.63
CA THR A 279 -4.75 -30.10 -33.11
C THR A 279 -5.55 -31.31 -33.59
N THR A 280 -6.57 -31.12 -34.44
CA THR A 280 -7.44 -32.24 -34.88
C THR A 280 -7.57 -32.27 -36.41
N THR A 281 -6.49 -32.45 -37.14
CA THR A 281 -6.56 -32.99 -38.53
C THR A 281 -5.15 -33.44 -38.98
N GLN A 282 -4.77 -34.68 -38.65
CA GLN A 282 -3.89 -35.47 -39.53
C GLN A 282 -4.67 -36.72 -39.92
N PRO A 283 -5.02 -36.92 -41.21
CA PRO A 283 -5.48 -38.21 -41.66
C PRO A 283 -4.27 -39.10 -41.97
N GLU A 284 -4.30 -40.29 -41.39
CA GLU A 284 -3.40 -41.42 -41.74
C GLU A 284 -3.42 -41.70 -43.26
N ARG A 285 -2.28 -41.64 -43.89
CA ARG A 285 -2.08 -42.24 -45.22
C ARG A 285 -1.78 -43.71 -45.07
N LYS A 286 -2.75 -44.56 -45.39
CA LYS A 286 -2.56 -45.98 -45.62
C LYS A 286 -1.67 -46.16 -46.87
N ALA A 287 -0.58 -46.89 -46.66
CA ALA A 287 0.21 -47.47 -47.72
C ALA A 287 -0.51 -48.71 -48.26
N ASN A 288 -0.92 -48.72 -49.54
CA ASN A 288 -1.25 -49.92 -50.28
C ASN A 288 -0.15 -50.17 -51.27
N GLY A 289 0.61 -51.22 -51.07
CA GLY A 289 1.47 -51.80 -52.08
C GLY A 289 0.65 -52.58 -53.09
N VAL A 290 1.07 -52.50 -54.33
CA VAL A 290 0.79 -53.58 -55.33
C VAL A 290 2.02 -53.72 -56.22
N SER A 291 2.44 -54.99 -56.31
CA SER A 291 3.43 -55.55 -57.23
C SER A 291 3.09 -55.32 -58.73
N LYS A 292 4.03 -55.02 -59.53
CA LYS A 292 4.52 -55.84 -60.66
C LYS A 292 5.75 -55.16 -61.23
#